data_505d2b222a59601a5c66f1c02ddbf50c
#
_entry.id   505d2b222a59601a5c66f1c02ddbf50c
#
_cell.length_a   1.000
_cell.length_b   1.000
_cell.length_c   1.000
_cell.angle_alpha   90.00
_cell.angle_beta   90.00
_cell.angle_gamma   90.00
#
_symmetry.space_group_name_H-M   'P 1'
#
loop_
_entity.id
_entity.type
_entity.pdbx_description
1 polymer ?
#
loop_
_entity_poly.entity_id
_entity_poly.type
_entity_poly.pdbx_seq_one_letter_code
_entity_poly.pdbx_strand_id
1 'polypeptide(L)'
;MALNKEQLFALAKATARASLNPSTSFAWGDKNLTFEALNEVFQKEMNELAGTYALYRENKNTIFRLIEEGLDEILPAKVMQNYGQFADTKTYAQGDKPVFRVRVSEYSKKRAKSFVTRVGLAGRYETFKLDGYTMEVNMAAYGGAAEIGFEEFLDGRITMADVYNLVLEGLDEVVYKEIAKAMEQLANSTDIPRANKVKGNAWNEQEFDRLIATADVYGKSTIYCTYEFAATLRPANPADLSDGMKEDLWNNGSFKNYKNHTIIILPQSFEDANNEVKVMDPSYAWIIPTGAEKPVKVAFEGASAVREIESNDDWSREIQTYKKMGVAVYHVNPGICVYQNSSLNKNNLPTSTGHWEDTTNSTGWYELGN
;
A
#
# COMPACT_ATOMS: atom_id res chain seq x y z
N MET A 1 29.30 8.07 -24.13
CA MET A 1 30.21 7.95 -22.97
C MET A 1 29.53 7.03 -21.99
N ALA A 2 30.09 5.88 -21.70
CA ALA A 2 29.55 5.01 -20.68
C ALA A 2 29.54 5.75 -19.33
N LEU A 3 28.44 5.67 -18.61
CA LEU A 3 28.30 6.31 -17.31
C LEU A 3 29.26 5.67 -16.30
N ASN A 4 29.80 6.49 -15.43
CA ASN A 4 30.54 5.98 -14.27
C ASN A 4 29.58 5.19 -13.34
N LYS A 5 30.10 4.23 -12.57
CA LYS A 5 29.28 3.41 -11.64
C LYS A 5 28.40 4.27 -10.72
N GLU A 6 28.93 5.36 -10.16
CA GLU A 6 28.16 6.29 -9.31
C GLU A 6 27.03 7.00 -10.06
N GLN A 7 27.27 7.38 -11.32
CA GLN A 7 26.26 7.99 -12.18
C GLN A 7 25.16 6.98 -12.53
N LEU A 8 25.53 5.73 -12.76
CA LEU A 8 24.57 4.66 -13.03
C LEU A 8 23.68 4.38 -11.82
N PHE A 9 24.22 4.34 -10.62
CA PHE A 9 23.44 4.23 -9.39
C PHE A 9 22.52 5.43 -9.20
N ALA A 10 23.00 6.64 -9.48
CA ALA A 10 22.18 7.84 -9.42
C ALA A 10 21.04 7.81 -10.45
N LEU A 11 21.31 7.29 -11.66
CA LEU A 11 20.30 7.11 -12.70
C LEU A 11 19.24 6.10 -12.29
N ALA A 12 19.63 4.93 -11.79
CA ALA A 12 18.71 3.92 -11.30
C ALA A 12 17.78 4.48 -10.20
N LYS A 13 18.35 5.22 -9.24
CA LYS A 13 17.60 5.89 -8.18
C LYS A 13 16.66 6.98 -8.74
N ALA A 14 17.13 7.76 -9.71
CA ALA A 14 16.31 8.80 -10.34
C ALA A 14 15.14 8.19 -11.12
N THR A 15 15.38 7.14 -11.91
CA THR A 15 14.34 6.41 -12.66
C THR A 15 13.31 5.81 -11.70
N ALA A 16 13.78 5.22 -10.64
CA ALA A 16 12.96 4.63 -9.62
C ALA A 16 12.08 5.66 -8.87
N ARG A 17 12.62 6.82 -8.52
CA ARG A 17 11.83 7.94 -7.97
C ARG A 17 10.86 8.51 -8.99
N ALA A 18 11.26 8.57 -10.25
CA ALA A 18 10.41 9.04 -11.32
C ALA A 18 9.21 8.12 -11.58
N SER A 19 9.35 6.81 -11.37
CA SER A 19 8.23 5.86 -11.47
C SER A 19 7.12 6.14 -10.46
N LEU A 20 7.45 6.77 -9.32
CA LEU A 20 6.46 7.16 -8.31
C LEU A 20 5.58 8.34 -8.76
N ASN A 21 6.11 9.23 -9.62
CA ASN A 21 5.40 10.41 -10.12
C ASN A 21 5.68 10.63 -11.60
N PRO A 22 5.14 9.79 -12.50
CA PRO A 22 5.50 9.81 -13.93
C PRO A 22 5.14 11.10 -14.65
N SER A 23 4.22 11.89 -14.11
CA SER A 23 3.80 13.17 -14.69
C SER A 23 4.75 14.36 -14.41
N THR A 24 5.73 14.18 -13.53
CA THR A 24 6.71 15.22 -13.19
C THR A 24 7.98 15.07 -14.02
N SER A 25 8.64 16.20 -14.34
CA SER A 25 9.97 16.18 -14.96
C SER A 25 11.06 16.09 -13.90
N PHE A 26 12.07 15.29 -14.16
CA PHE A 26 13.18 15.03 -13.24
C PHE A 26 14.49 15.58 -13.81
N ALA A 27 15.28 16.22 -12.97
CA ALA A 27 16.59 16.72 -13.34
C ALA A 27 17.58 15.56 -13.46
N TRP A 28 18.15 15.39 -14.67
CA TRP A 28 19.23 14.47 -14.94
C TRP A 28 20.35 15.19 -15.71
N GLY A 29 21.50 15.38 -15.08
CA GLY A 29 22.53 16.26 -15.62
C GLY A 29 22.01 17.68 -15.81
N ASP A 30 22.21 18.24 -17.01
CA ASP A 30 21.74 19.59 -17.37
C ASP A 30 20.32 19.61 -17.99
N LYS A 31 19.60 18.48 -17.98
CA LYS A 31 18.29 18.33 -18.64
C LYS A 31 17.22 17.89 -17.66
N ASN A 32 16.02 18.41 -17.86
CA ASN A 32 14.83 17.87 -17.24
C ASN A 32 14.20 16.83 -18.17
N LEU A 33 14.13 15.58 -17.69
CA LEU A 33 13.62 14.44 -18.44
C LEU A 33 12.28 13.98 -17.85
N THR A 34 11.40 13.48 -18.69
CA THR A 34 10.20 12.75 -18.28
C THR A 34 10.58 11.35 -17.79
N PHE A 35 9.67 10.69 -17.10
CA PHE A 35 9.89 9.29 -16.67
C PHE A 35 10.24 8.38 -17.85
N GLU A 36 9.52 8.50 -18.97
CA GLU A 36 9.76 7.69 -20.17
C GLU A 36 11.18 7.90 -20.71
N ALA A 37 11.61 9.15 -20.86
CA ALA A 37 12.96 9.45 -21.32
C ALA A 37 14.06 8.99 -20.35
N LEU A 38 13.81 9.05 -19.03
CA LEU A 38 14.71 8.52 -18.02
C LEU A 38 14.80 6.99 -18.09
N ASN A 39 13.67 6.33 -18.29
CA ASN A 39 13.60 4.88 -18.43
C ASN A 39 14.32 4.39 -19.70
N GLU A 40 14.17 5.11 -20.83
CA GLU A 40 14.91 4.80 -22.05
C GLU A 40 16.44 4.91 -21.85
N VAL A 41 16.89 5.96 -21.14
CA VAL A 41 18.31 6.12 -20.82
C VAL A 41 18.76 4.96 -19.90
N PHE A 42 17.97 4.61 -18.90
CA PHE A 42 18.27 3.51 -17.99
C PHE A 42 18.35 2.16 -18.72
N GLN A 43 17.39 1.86 -19.58
CA GLN A 43 17.39 0.64 -20.38
C GLN A 43 18.62 0.57 -21.30
N LYS A 44 18.97 1.67 -21.93
CA LYS A 44 20.17 1.75 -22.77
C LYS A 44 21.44 1.44 -21.98
N GLU A 45 21.64 2.06 -20.83
CA GLU A 45 22.81 1.84 -19.99
C GLU A 45 22.82 0.39 -19.43
N MET A 46 21.65 -0.16 -19.08
CA MET A 46 21.55 -1.57 -18.68
C MET A 46 21.88 -2.54 -19.82
N ASN A 47 21.50 -2.22 -21.04
CA ASN A 47 21.88 -3.00 -22.24
C ASN A 47 23.39 -2.88 -22.54
N GLU A 48 24.02 -1.75 -22.28
CA GLU A 48 25.49 -1.60 -22.39
C GLU A 48 26.21 -2.46 -21.33
N LEU A 49 25.60 -2.68 -20.16
CA LEU A 49 26.17 -3.51 -19.08
C LEU A 49 25.88 -5.00 -19.23
N ALA A 50 24.74 -5.36 -19.78
CA ALA A 50 24.22 -6.72 -19.76
C ALA A 50 23.57 -7.17 -21.08
N GLY A 51 23.72 -6.42 -22.16
CA GLY A 51 23.12 -6.74 -23.47
C GLY A 51 23.69 -8.00 -24.15
N THR A 52 24.77 -8.55 -23.62
CA THR A 52 25.31 -9.85 -24.04
C THR A 52 25.69 -10.66 -22.79
N TYR A 53 25.64 -11.99 -22.92
CA TYR A 53 26.01 -12.89 -21.84
C TYR A 53 27.42 -12.63 -21.27
N ALA A 54 28.39 -12.31 -22.10
CA ALA A 54 29.74 -11.99 -21.68
C ALA A 54 29.77 -10.71 -20.81
N LEU A 55 29.10 -9.66 -21.24
CA LEU A 55 28.98 -8.42 -20.48
C LEU A 55 28.21 -8.60 -19.17
N TYR A 56 27.13 -9.37 -19.18
CA TYR A 56 26.39 -9.72 -17.97
C TYR A 56 27.31 -10.40 -16.95
N ARG A 57 28.05 -11.42 -17.39
CA ARG A 57 28.96 -12.19 -16.52
C ARG A 57 30.06 -11.31 -15.89
N GLU A 58 30.57 -10.34 -16.63
CA GLU A 58 31.57 -9.38 -16.13
C GLU A 58 30.97 -8.39 -15.14
N ASN A 59 29.74 -7.94 -15.37
CA ASN A 59 29.10 -6.85 -14.63
C ASN A 59 28.06 -7.31 -13.60
N LYS A 60 27.81 -8.62 -13.44
CA LYS A 60 26.71 -9.13 -12.61
C LYS A 60 26.66 -8.57 -11.19
N ASN A 61 27.82 -8.42 -10.54
CA ASN A 61 27.88 -7.85 -9.20
C ASN A 61 27.44 -6.37 -9.16
N THR A 62 27.70 -5.63 -10.24
CA THR A 62 27.26 -4.23 -10.36
C THR A 62 25.76 -4.17 -10.57
N ILE A 63 25.20 -5.07 -11.38
CA ILE A 63 23.76 -5.18 -11.65
C ILE A 63 23.01 -5.58 -10.38
N PHE A 64 23.49 -6.60 -9.64
CA PHE A 64 22.86 -7.02 -8.40
C PHE A 64 22.84 -5.90 -7.36
N ARG A 65 23.95 -5.18 -7.23
CA ARG A 65 24.00 -4.02 -6.34
C ARG A 65 23.05 -2.90 -6.77
N LEU A 66 22.85 -2.69 -8.08
CA LEU A 66 21.84 -1.75 -8.59
C LEU A 66 20.44 -2.15 -8.17
N ILE A 67 20.10 -3.44 -8.28
CA ILE A 67 18.80 -3.98 -7.86
C ILE A 67 18.64 -3.80 -6.35
N GLU A 68 19.64 -4.13 -5.55
CA GLU A 68 19.60 -3.99 -4.09
C GLU A 68 19.40 -2.54 -3.65
N GLU A 69 20.18 -1.61 -4.17
CA GLU A 69 20.05 -0.18 -3.83
C GLU A 69 18.72 0.41 -4.32
N GLY A 70 18.27 -0.02 -5.49
CA GLY A 70 16.95 0.37 -6.02
C GLY A 70 15.83 -0.10 -5.10
N LEU A 71 15.82 -1.36 -4.71
CA LEU A 71 14.83 -1.93 -3.79
C LEU A 71 14.83 -1.21 -2.44
N ASP A 72 15.99 -0.93 -1.89
CA ASP A 72 16.12 -0.29 -0.57
C ASP A 72 15.58 1.14 -0.55
N GLU A 73 15.63 1.85 -1.66
CA GLU A 73 15.15 3.22 -1.76
C GLU A 73 13.69 3.31 -2.20
N ILE A 74 13.26 2.47 -3.16
CA ILE A 74 11.94 2.60 -3.78
C ILE A 74 10.84 2.05 -2.90
N LEU A 75 11.00 0.86 -2.33
CA LEU A 75 9.95 0.23 -1.54
C LEU A 75 9.45 1.10 -0.38
N PRO A 76 10.33 1.66 0.48
CA PRO A 76 9.87 2.54 1.54
C PRO A 76 9.23 3.84 1.00
N ALA A 77 9.76 4.39 -0.10
CA ALA A 77 9.23 5.61 -0.70
C ALA A 77 7.83 5.38 -1.31
N LYS A 78 7.63 4.26 -2.00
CA LYS A 78 6.35 3.87 -2.59
C LYS A 78 5.29 3.61 -1.53
N VAL A 79 5.64 2.89 -0.47
CA VAL A 79 4.77 2.69 0.69
C VAL A 79 4.41 4.02 1.36
N MET A 80 5.37 4.92 1.51
CA MET A 80 5.11 6.24 2.09
C MET A 80 4.21 7.09 1.19
N GLN A 81 4.34 7.01 -0.12
CA GLN A 81 3.51 7.76 -1.05
C GLN A 81 2.08 7.21 -1.11
N ASN A 82 1.92 5.91 -1.23
CA ASN A 82 0.61 5.28 -1.42
C ASN A 82 -0.18 5.17 -0.12
N TYR A 83 0.50 4.88 0.98
CA TYR A 83 -0.13 4.53 2.26
C TYR A 83 0.25 5.45 3.42
N GLY A 84 1.12 6.45 3.17
CA GLY A 84 1.66 7.33 4.21
C GLY A 84 0.61 8.13 4.98
N GLN A 85 -0.62 8.22 4.50
CA GLN A 85 -1.69 8.89 5.22
C GLN A 85 -2.15 8.10 6.45
N PHE A 86 -2.18 6.77 6.38
CA PHE A 86 -2.58 5.88 7.47
C PHE A 86 -1.48 4.91 7.93
N ALA A 87 -0.40 4.77 7.18
CA ALA A 87 0.75 3.96 7.53
C ALA A 87 1.95 4.81 7.95
N ASP A 88 2.67 4.38 8.98
CA ASP A 88 3.94 4.95 9.43
C ASP A 88 5.06 3.98 9.04
N THR A 89 5.96 4.43 8.18
CA THR A 89 7.02 3.60 7.61
C THR A 89 8.37 3.97 8.22
N LYS A 90 9.13 2.95 8.66
CA LYS A 90 10.49 3.12 9.19
C LYS A 90 11.41 2.05 8.66
N THR A 91 12.65 2.45 8.41
CA THR A 91 13.74 1.55 8.06
C THR A 91 14.69 1.41 9.25
N TYR A 92 15.06 0.17 9.56
CA TYR A 92 15.94 -0.20 10.67
C TYR A 92 17.21 -0.84 10.12
N ALA A 93 18.32 -0.67 10.84
CA ALA A 93 19.55 -1.37 10.50
C ALA A 93 19.38 -2.88 10.73
N GLN A 94 20.20 -3.68 10.08
CA GLN A 94 20.18 -5.13 10.22
C GLN A 94 20.49 -5.53 11.67
N GLY A 95 19.59 -6.31 12.26
CA GLY A 95 19.70 -6.76 13.66
C GLY A 95 19.10 -5.81 14.70
N ASP A 96 18.67 -4.63 14.29
CA ASP A 96 17.94 -3.73 15.19
C ASP A 96 16.51 -4.23 15.42
N LYS A 97 16.00 -4.03 16.63
CA LYS A 97 14.60 -4.33 16.93
C LYS A 97 13.69 -3.28 16.30
N PRO A 98 12.74 -3.67 15.44
CA PRO A 98 11.79 -2.75 14.82
C PRO A 98 10.72 -2.31 15.84
N VAL A 99 10.98 -1.22 16.51
CA VAL A 99 10.16 -0.72 17.61
C VAL A 99 9.55 0.64 17.25
N PHE A 100 8.22 0.71 17.31
CA PHE A 100 7.48 1.95 17.24
C PHE A 100 7.09 2.41 18.64
N ARG A 101 7.45 3.65 18.98
CA ARG A 101 7.18 4.24 20.29
C ARG A 101 6.15 5.34 20.16
N VAL A 102 5.04 5.17 20.81
CA VAL A 102 4.01 6.19 21.00
C VAL A 102 4.19 6.82 22.37
N ARG A 103 4.57 8.07 22.43
CA ARG A 103 4.92 8.75 23.70
C ARG A 103 3.74 8.89 24.64
N VAL A 104 2.57 9.19 24.10
CA VAL A 104 1.33 9.34 24.88
C VAL A 104 0.19 8.71 24.10
N SER A 105 -0.43 7.67 24.64
CA SER A 105 -1.57 7.03 24.00
C SER A 105 -2.80 7.96 24.00
N GLU A 106 -3.67 7.83 22.99
CA GLU A 106 -4.92 8.60 22.91
C GLU A 106 -5.84 8.33 24.10
N TYR A 107 -5.81 7.12 24.64
CA TYR A 107 -6.50 6.78 25.90
C TYR A 107 -5.98 7.60 27.08
N SER A 108 -4.65 7.73 27.21
CA SER A 108 -4.04 8.53 28.27
C SER A 108 -4.38 10.00 28.12
N LYS A 109 -4.39 10.53 26.89
CA LYS A 109 -4.82 11.92 26.61
C LYS A 109 -6.28 12.15 27.00
N LYS A 110 -7.18 11.21 26.66
CA LYS A 110 -8.60 11.33 26.99
C LYS A 110 -8.82 11.28 28.51
N ARG A 111 -8.17 10.35 29.19
CA ARG A 111 -8.22 10.25 30.66
C ARG A 111 -7.66 11.52 31.30
N ALA A 112 -6.54 12.05 30.81
CA ALA A 112 -5.97 13.29 31.29
C ALA A 112 -6.91 14.49 31.15
N LYS A 113 -7.67 14.59 30.05
CA LYS A 113 -8.68 15.64 29.87
C LYS A 113 -9.86 15.53 30.86
N SER A 114 -10.28 14.31 31.21
CA SER A 114 -11.34 14.08 32.22
C SER A 114 -10.87 14.29 33.65
N PHE A 115 -9.58 14.47 33.82
CA PHE A 115 -8.90 14.57 35.11
C PHE A 115 -8.91 16.00 35.69
N VAL A 116 -9.19 17.00 34.87
CA VAL A 116 -9.33 18.37 35.34
C VAL A 116 -10.65 18.49 36.09
N THR A 117 -10.57 18.44 37.43
CA THR A 117 -11.71 18.57 38.31
C THR A 117 -11.65 19.89 39.09
N ARG A 118 -12.80 20.36 39.55
CA ARG A 118 -12.87 21.53 40.42
C ARG A 118 -12.29 21.17 41.79
N VAL A 119 -11.20 21.81 42.18
CA VAL A 119 -10.51 21.57 43.46
C VAL A 119 -10.67 22.77 44.35
N GLY A 120 -10.91 22.54 45.64
CA GLY A 120 -10.87 23.62 46.63
C GLY A 120 -9.43 24.07 46.90
N LEU A 121 -9.27 25.32 47.36
CA LEU A 121 -7.96 25.97 47.63
C LEU A 121 -7.01 25.11 48.53
N ALA A 122 -7.56 24.23 49.38
CA ALA A 122 -6.80 23.34 50.26
C ALA A 122 -6.96 21.86 49.86
N GLY A 123 -7.48 21.58 48.66
CA GLY A 123 -7.75 20.21 48.18
C GLY A 123 -6.48 19.49 47.75
N ARG A 124 -6.46 18.17 47.94
CA ARG A 124 -5.42 17.30 47.42
C ARG A 124 -5.70 17.02 45.94
N TYR A 125 -4.72 17.32 45.09
CA TYR A 125 -4.84 17.01 43.65
C TYR A 125 -4.60 15.54 43.40
N GLU A 126 -5.46 14.92 42.63
CA GLU A 126 -5.20 13.59 42.08
C GLU A 126 -4.17 13.72 40.94
N THR A 127 -3.16 12.90 40.95
CA THR A 127 -2.12 12.89 39.92
C THR A 127 -2.41 11.79 38.93
N PHE A 128 -2.29 12.12 37.65
CA PHE A 128 -2.47 11.16 36.58
C PHE A 128 -1.15 10.94 35.84
N LYS A 129 -0.77 9.66 35.64
CA LYS A 129 0.41 9.31 34.89
C LYS A 129 0.04 9.17 33.41
N LEU A 130 0.77 9.89 32.55
CA LEU A 130 0.68 9.72 31.11
C LEU A 130 1.54 8.51 30.70
N ASP A 131 0.89 7.49 30.17
CA ASP A 131 1.58 6.30 29.73
C ASP A 131 1.76 6.28 28.21
N GLY A 132 2.98 5.97 27.79
CA GLY A 132 3.31 5.67 26.40
C GLY A 132 3.08 4.20 26.07
N TYR A 133 3.10 3.89 24.80
CA TYR A 133 2.99 2.53 24.30
C TYR A 133 4.19 2.23 23.37
N THR A 134 4.71 1.02 23.50
CA THR A 134 5.81 0.53 22.66
C THR A 134 5.32 -0.73 21.96
N MET A 135 5.46 -0.75 20.64
CA MET A 135 5.05 -1.87 19.81
C MET A 135 6.27 -2.37 19.02
N GLU A 136 6.54 -3.65 19.13
CA GLU A 136 7.52 -4.36 18.32
C GLU A 136 6.81 -4.96 17.11
N VAL A 137 7.39 -4.80 15.92
CA VAL A 137 6.87 -5.37 14.66
C VAL A 137 7.58 -6.68 14.39
N ASN A 138 6.82 -7.75 14.17
CA ASN A 138 7.38 -9.01 13.75
C ASN A 138 7.86 -8.91 12.31
N MET A 139 9.14 -9.18 12.08
CA MET A 139 9.75 -9.16 10.77
C MET A 139 9.69 -10.52 10.12
N ALA A 140 9.28 -10.56 8.87
CA ALA A 140 9.33 -11.74 8.02
C ALA A 140 10.25 -11.48 6.82
N ALA A 141 10.82 -12.56 6.32
CA ALA A 141 11.62 -12.53 5.10
C ALA A 141 10.70 -12.74 3.90
N TYR A 142 10.74 -11.82 2.96
CA TYR A 142 10.05 -11.94 1.69
C TYR A 142 11.09 -11.96 0.57
N GLY A 143 10.85 -12.77 -0.41
CA GLY A 143 11.73 -12.89 -1.57
C GLY A 143 10.97 -13.46 -2.74
N GLY A 144 11.48 -13.17 -3.91
CA GLY A 144 11.00 -13.73 -5.17
C GLY A 144 12.18 -14.30 -5.95
N ALA A 145 11.89 -15.21 -6.84
CA ALA A 145 12.84 -15.74 -7.79
C ALA A 145 12.30 -15.53 -9.20
N ALA A 146 13.14 -15.00 -10.08
CA ALA A 146 12.87 -14.92 -11.50
C ALA A 146 13.83 -15.86 -12.22
N GLU A 147 13.28 -16.78 -12.99
CA GLU A 147 14.06 -17.66 -13.87
C GLU A 147 14.15 -17.02 -15.25
N ILE A 148 15.36 -16.97 -15.77
CA ILE A 148 15.63 -16.45 -17.11
C ILE A 148 16.18 -17.61 -17.95
N GLY A 149 15.46 -17.95 -19.01
CA GLY A 149 15.95 -18.89 -20.00
C GLY A 149 17.20 -18.34 -20.71
N PHE A 150 18.20 -19.19 -20.85
CA PHE A 150 19.48 -18.77 -21.47
C PHE A 150 19.28 -18.26 -22.91
N GLU A 151 18.41 -18.89 -23.67
CA GLU A 151 18.11 -18.49 -25.06
C GLU A 151 17.37 -17.14 -25.12
N GLU A 152 16.41 -16.93 -24.22
CA GLU A 152 15.63 -15.69 -24.15
C GLU A 152 16.50 -14.48 -23.79
N PHE A 153 17.51 -14.71 -22.93
CA PHE A 153 18.48 -13.69 -22.60
C PHE A 153 19.43 -13.39 -23.76
N LEU A 154 19.89 -14.42 -24.49
CA LEU A 154 20.75 -14.25 -25.67
C LEU A 154 20.03 -13.55 -26.82
N ASP A 155 18.74 -13.85 -27.01
CA ASP A 155 17.91 -13.23 -28.05
C ASP A 155 17.47 -11.80 -27.69
N GLY A 156 17.75 -11.35 -26.47
CA GLY A 156 17.37 -10.03 -25.99
C GLY A 156 15.86 -9.84 -25.81
N ARG A 157 15.10 -10.94 -25.70
CA ARG A 157 13.64 -10.90 -25.42
C ARG A 157 13.35 -10.45 -24.00
N ILE A 158 14.22 -10.82 -23.07
CA ILE A 158 14.17 -10.39 -21.68
C ILE A 158 15.42 -9.61 -21.37
N THR A 159 15.26 -8.39 -20.89
CA THR A 159 16.36 -7.53 -20.48
C THR A 159 16.53 -7.55 -18.95
N MET A 160 17.72 -7.22 -18.45
CA MET A 160 17.93 -7.09 -17.00
C MET A 160 17.12 -5.95 -16.38
N ALA A 161 16.71 -4.97 -17.19
CA ALA A 161 15.81 -3.91 -16.74
C ALA A 161 14.39 -4.46 -16.50
N ASP A 162 13.92 -5.39 -17.33
CA ASP A 162 12.62 -6.04 -17.15
C ASP A 162 12.61 -6.88 -15.86
N VAL A 163 13.69 -7.61 -15.59
CA VAL A 163 13.85 -8.37 -14.33
C VAL A 163 13.84 -7.44 -13.12
N TYR A 164 14.53 -6.31 -13.20
CA TYR A 164 14.54 -5.31 -12.14
C TYR A 164 13.13 -4.78 -11.85
N ASN A 165 12.39 -4.41 -12.87
CA ASN A 165 11.02 -3.91 -12.73
C ASN A 165 10.08 -4.99 -12.18
N LEU A 166 10.17 -6.22 -12.66
CA LEU A 166 9.36 -7.34 -12.20
C LEU A 166 9.57 -7.64 -10.70
N VAL A 167 10.82 -7.61 -10.26
CA VAL A 167 11.16 -7.81 -8.84
C VAL A 167 10.59 -6.69 -7.96
N LEU A 168 10.68 -5.46 -8.43
CA LEU A 168 10.12 -4.30 -7.74
C LEU A 168 8.60 -4.39 -7.61
N GLU A 169 7.91 -4.73 -8.70
CA GLU A 169 6.45 -4.86 -8.72
C GLU A 169 6.00 -6.02 -7.82
N GLY A 170 6.69 -7.17 -7.88
CA GLY A 170 6.37 -8.31 -7.03
C GLY A 170 6.53 -8.03 -5.54
N LEU A 171 7.59 -7.33 -5.13
CA LEU A 171 7.76 -6.95 -3.73
C LEU A 171 6.76 -5.88 -3.28
N ASP A 172 6.40 -4.93 -4.15
CA ASP A 172 5.37 -3.93 -3.87
C ASP A 172 4.00 -4.59 -3.65
N GLU A 173 3.66 -5.59 -4.47
CA GLU A 173 2.42 -6.35 -4.31
C GLU A 173 2.38 -7.11 -2.98
N VAL A 174 3.49 -7.68 -2.56
CA VAL A 174 3.59 -8.35 -1.24
C VAL A 174 3.37 -7.36 -0.11
N VAL A 175 4.00 -6.17 -0.16
CA VAL A 175 3.77 -5.10 0.82
C VAL A 175 2.31 -4.71 0.86
N TYR A 176 1.69 -4.55 -0.31
CA TYR A 176 0.28 -4.22 -0.42
C TYR A 176 -0.62 -5.30 0.23
N LYS A 177 -0.37 -6.58 -0.06
CA LYS A 177 -1.11 -7.70 0.55
C LYS A 177 -0.99 -7.72 2.08
N GLU A 178 0.19 -7.44 2.61
CA GLU A 178 0.39 -7.38 4.07
C GLU A 178 -0.31 -6.15 4.70
N ILE A 179 -0.33 -5.01 4.02
CA ILE A 179 -1.09 -3.83 4.46
C ILE A 179 -2.60 -4.12 4.42
N ALA A 180 -3.11 -4.76 3.37
CA ALA A 180 -4.51 -5.15 3.26
C ALA A 180 -4.93 -6.08 4.41
N LYS A 181 -4.15 -7.12 4.70
CA LYS A 181 -4.36 -8.00 5.86
C LYS A 181 -4.34 -7.22 7.18
N ALA A 182 -3.41 -6.29 7.33
CA ALA A 182 -3.33 -5.45 8.53
C ALA A 182 -4.58 -4.58 8.70
N MET A 183 -5.13 -4.01 7.63
CA MET A 183 -6.37 -3.24 7.66
C MET A 183 -7.59 -4.12 7.99
N GLU A 184 -7.68 -5.32 7.44
CA GLU A 184 -8.72 -6.29 7.81
C GLU A 184 -8.60 -6.72 9.29
N GLN A 185 -7.38 -6.95 9.78
CA GLN A 185 -7.15 -7.23 11.20
C GLN A 185 -7.57 -6.06 12.09
N LEU A 186 -7.31 -4.81 11.67
CA LEU A 186 -7.78 -3.63 12.36
C LEU A 186 -9.31 -3.61 12.46
N ALA A 187 -10.01 -3.91 11.36
CA ALA A 187 -11.47 -3.96 11.33
C ALA A 187 -12.02 -5.02 12.32
N ASN A 188 -11.35 -6.15 12.44
CA ASN A 188 -11.77 -7.26 13.30
C ASN A 188 -11.21 -7.17 14.74
N SER A 189 -10.31 -6.22 15.02
CA SER A 189 -9.67 -6.08 16.34
C SER A 189 -10.69 -5.82 17.45
N THR A 190 -10.50 -6.50 18.60
CA THR A 190 -11.30 -6.28 19.82
C THR A 190 -10.97 -4.96 20.52
N ASP A 191 -9.86 -4.33 20.18
CA ASP A 191 -9.39 -3.08 20.81
C ASP A 191 -10.15 -1.86 20.34
N ILE A 192 -10.77 -1.93 19.15
CA ILE A 192 -11.70 -0.90 18.71
C ILE A 192 -13.02 -1.04 19.48
N PRO A 193 -13.48 0.03 20.16
CA PRO A 193 -14.73 -0.01 20.92
C PRO A 193 -15.90 -0.52 20.07
N ARG A 194 -16.77 -1.35 20.67
CA ARG A 194 -17.93 -1.91 19.97
C ARG A 194 -18.85 -0.82 19.36
N ALA A 195 -18.97 0.32 20.03
CA ALA A 195 -19.74 1.47 19.54
C ALA A 195 -19.18 2.07 18.24
N ASN A 196 -17.91 1.85 17.95
CA ASN A 196 -17.22 2.36 16.76
C ASN A 196 -17.27 1.40 15.58
N LYS A 197 -17.98 0.28 15.72
CA LYS A 197 -18.11 -0.71 14.66
C LYS A 197 -19.59 -0.86 14.29
N VAL A 198 -19.87 -0.81 12.99
CA VAL A 198 -21.18 -1.08 12.44
C VAL A 198 -21.05 -2.10 11.32
N LYS A 199 -21.93 -3.09 11.33
CA LYS A 199 -22.09 -4.05 10.25
C LYS A 199 -23.53 -3.99 9.76
N GLY A 200 -23.70 -3.73 8.48
CA GLY A 200 -25.00 -3.70 7.81
C GLY A 200 -25.02 -4.59 6.56
N ASN A 201 -26.19 -5.04 6.16
CA ASN A 201 -26.38 -5.78 4.90
C ASN A 201 -26.61 -4.83 3.71
N ALA A 202 -26.74 -3.54 3.98
CA ALA A 202 -26.88 -2.48 2.98
C ALA A 202 -26.30 -1.18 3.55
N TRP A 203 -26.09 -0.22 2.67
CA TRP A 203 -25.68 1.12 3.05
C TRP A 203 -26.70 1.79 3.95
N ASN A 204 -26.25 2.32 5.09
CA ASN A 204 -27.06 3.10 6.03
C ASN A 204 -26.34 4.41 6.36
N GLU A 205 -26.84 5.51 5.81
CA GLU A 205 -26.29 6.84 5.95
C GLU A 205 -26.25 7.31 7.41
N GLN A 206 -27.30 7.07 8.19
CA GLN A 206 -27.42 7.54 9.58
C GLN A 206 -26.36 6.90 10.48
N GLU A 207 -26.13 5.59 10.34
CA GLU A 207 -25.11 4.88 11.09
C GLU A 207 -23.69 5.29 10.68
N PHE A 208 -23.48 5.56 9.41
CA PHE A 208 -22.20 6.06 8.92
C PHE A 208 -21.89 7.46 9.45
N ASP A 209 -22.87 8.37 9.43
CA ASP A 209 -22.75 9.71 10.01
C ASP A 209 -22.45 9.66 11.51
N ARG A 210 -23.10 8.74 12.24
CA ARG A 210 -22.82 8.51 13.66
C ARG A 210 -21.36 8.11 13.90
N LEU A 211 -20.79 7.26 13.05
CA LEU A 211 -19.40 6.87 13.15
C LEU A 211 -18.45 8.04 12.84
N ILE A 212 -18.76 8.86 11.82
CA ILE A 212 -18.00 10.06 11.51
C ILE A 212 -18.02 11.02 12.71
N ALA A 213 -19.20 11.30 13.26
CA ALA A 213 -19.32 12.17 14.43
C ALA A 213 -18.55 11.64 15.63
N THR A 214 -18.47 10.32 15.81
CA THR A 214 -17.66 9.68 16.86
C THR A 214 -16.16 9.88 16.62
N ALA A 215 -15.70 9.70 15.39
CA ALA A 215 -14.30 9.89 15.03
C ALA A 215 -13.87 11.37 15.16
N ASP A 216 -14.73 12.31 14.79
CA ASP A 216 -14.47 13.75 14.83
C ASP A 216 -14.25 14.31 16.24
N VAL A 217 -14.72 13.63 17.28
CA VAL A 217 -14.38 13.98 18.68
C VAL A 217 -12.87 13.93 18.92
N TYR A 218 -12.14 13.10 18.16
CA TYR A 218 -10.69 12.91 18.27
C TYR A 218 -9.87 13.73 17.26
N GLY A 219 -10.52 14.28 16.24
CA GLY A 219 -9.91 15.07 15.19
C GLY A 219 -10.71 14.92 13.89
N LYS A 220 -10.55 15.87 12.95
CA LYS A 220 -11.23 15.76 11.66
C LYS A 220 -10.95 14.39 11.03
N SER A 221 -11.99 13.65 10.70
CA SER A 221 -11.84 12.30 10.18
C SER A 221 -11.60 12.25 8.67
N THR A 222 -10.89 11.22 8.25
CA THR A 222 -10.67 10.84 6.85
C THR A 222 -11.23 9.44 6.64
N ILE A 223 -11.90 9.23 5.51
CA ILE A 223 -12.53 7.97 5.15
C ILE A 223 -11.60 7.23 4.20
N TYR A 224 -11.24 6.00 4.54
CA TYR A 224 -10.45 5.09 3.71
C TYR A 224 -11.34 3.94 3.26
N CYS A 225 -11.48 3.72 1.97
CA CYS A 225 -12.28 2.65 1.42
C CYS A 225 -11.83 2.30 0.00
N THR A 226 -12.30 1.18 -0.52
CA THR A 226 -12.12 0.84 -1.93
C THR A 226 -13.04 1.67 -2.82
N TYR A 227 -12.76 1.69 -4.12
CA TYR A 227 -13.60 2.36 -5.11
C TYR A 227 -15.05 1.87 -5.08
N GLU A 228 -15.25 0.57 -4.94
CA GLU A 228 -16.60 -0.03 -4.89
C GLU A 228 -17.41 0.46 -3.69
N PHE A 229 -16.75 0.55 -2.52
CA PHE A 229 -17.40 1.14 -1.34
C PHE A 229 -17.69 2.62 -1.56
N ALA A 230 -16.72 3.38 -2.08
CA ALA A 230 -16.91 4.81 -2.37
C ALA A 230 -18.07 5.09 -3.31
N ALA A 231 -18.31 4.20 -4.29
CA ALA A 231 -19.45 4.28 -5.18
C ALA A 231 -20.81 4.08 -4.48
N THR A 232 -20.86 3.45 -3.30
CA THR A 232 -22.07 3.30 -2.49
C THR A 232 -22.37 4.51 -1.61
N LEU A 233 -21.41 5.42 -1.41
CA LEU A 233 -21.56 6.62 -0.59
C LEU A 233 -22.42 7.68 -1.29
N ARG A 234 -23.71 7.38 -1.49
CA ARG A 234 -24.66 8.27 -2.15
C ARG A 234 -25.74 8.71 -1.16
N PRO A 235 -26.28 9.94 -1.28
CA PRO A 235 -27.45 10.33 -0.55
C PRO A 235 -28.61 9.36 -0.80
N ALA A 236 -29.39 9.09 0.23
CA ALA A 236 -30.57 8.21 0.12
C ALA A 236 -31.58 8.72 -0.93
N ASN A 237 -31.64 10.04 -1.10
CA ASN A 237 -32.50 10.66 -2.10
C ASN A 237 -31.65 11.29 -3.23
N PRO A 238 -31.76 10.81 -4.47
CA PRO A 238 -31.02 11.37 -5.61
C PRO A 238 -31.33 12.84 -5.90
N ALA A 239 -32.46 13.36 -5.42
CA ALA A 239 -32.82 14.76 -5.58
C ALA A 239 -31.94 15.72 -4.75
N ASP A 240 -31.28 15.21 -3.71
CA ASP A 240 -30.38 15.99 -2.85
C ASP A 240 -28.99 16.21 -3.48
N LEU A 241 -28.74 15.61 -4.65
CA LEU A 241 -27.52 15.81 -5.42
C LEU A 241 -27.55 17.13 -6.18
N SER A 242 -26.62 18.04 -5.87
CA SER A 242 -26.40 19.23 -6.68
C SER A 242 -25.84 18.86 -8.07
N ASP A 243 -25.96 19.75 -9.05
CA ASP A 243 -25.47 19.48 -10.41
C ASP A 243 -23.94 19.24 -10.43
N GLY A 244 -23.17 19.97 -9.62
CA GLY A 244 -21.73 19.71 -9.46
C GLY A 244 -21.44 18.33 -8.85
N MET A 245 -22.23 17.84 -7.92
CA MET A 245 -22.08 16.49 -7.36
C MET A 245 -22.41 15.41 -8.40
N LYS A 246 -23.40 15.65 -9.28
CA LYS A 246 -23.71 14.72 -10.38
C LYS A 246 -22.55 14.66 -11.39
N GLU A 247 -21.94 15.81 -11.69
CA GLU A 247 -20.80 15.91 -12.56
C GLU A 247 -19.57 15.20 -11.98
N ASP A 248 -19.25 15.41 -10.68
CA ASP A 248 -18.19 14.69 -9.98
C ASP A 248 -18.43 13.18 -10.00
N LEU A 249 -19.65 12.74 -9.76
CA LEU A 249 -20.02 11.32 -9.79
C LEU A 249 -19.86 10.73 -11.20
N TRP A 250 -20.26 11.47 -12.23
CA TRP A 250 -20.13 11.04 -13.62
C TRP A 250 -18.66 10.94 -14.05
N ASN A 251 -17.84 11.92 -13.68
CA ASN A 251 -16.46 12.00 -14.10
C ASN A 251 -15.52 11.06 -13.30
N ASN A 252 -15.77 10.86 -12.01
CA ASN A 252 -14.88 10.11 -11.13
C ASN A 252 -15.51 8.79 -10.61
N GLY A 253 -16.79 8.54 -10.86
CA GLY A 253 -17.51 7.36 -10.34
C GLY A 253 -17.79 7.37 -8.84
N SER A 254 -17.17 8.27 -8.08
CA SER A 254 -17.29 8.44 -6.63
C SER A 254 -17.08 9.88 -6.23
N PHE A 255 -17.52 10.25 -5.03
CA PHE A 255 -17.25 11.57 -4.47
C PHE A 255 -15.85 11.63 -3.87
N LYS A 256 -15.17 12.77 -4.03
CA LYS A 256 -13.88 13.05 -3.36
C LYS A 256 -14.06 13.35 -1.87
N ASN A 257 -15.20 13.89 -1.51
CA ASN A 257 -15.53 14.27 -0.13
C ASN A 257 -16.95 13.80 0.21
N TYR A 258 -17.11 13.30 1.43
CA TYR A 258 -18.41 12.99 2.03
C TYR A 258 -18.64 13.94 3.20
N LYS A 259 -19.65 14.81 3.10
CA LYS A 259 -20.01 15.78 4.17
C LYS A 259 -18.80 16.51 4.79
N ASN A 260 -17.90 17.04 3.93
CA ASN A 260 -16.66 17.74 4.31
C ASN A 260 -15.51 16.83 4.84
N HIS A 261 -15.65 15.50 4.74
CA HIS A 261 -14.58 14.54 5.07
C HIS A 261 -13.98 14.00 3.79
N THR A 262 -12.66 13.99 3.72
CA THR A 262 -11.95 13.50 2.54
C THR A 262 -12.09 12.00 2.43
N ILE A 263 -12.44 11.52 1.24
CA ILE A 263 -12.44 10.09 0.91
C ILE A 263 -11.12 9.77 0.21
N ILE A 264 -10.42 8.78 0.72
CA ILE A 264 -9.20 8.24 0.11
C ILE A 264 -9.51 6.84 -0.38
N ILE A 265 -9.41 6.70 -1.69
CA ILE A 265 -9.63 5.42 -2.35
C ILE A 265 -8.35 4.62 -2.25
N LEU A 266 -8.44 3.46 -1.58
CA LEU A 266 -7.36 2.50 -1.52
C LEU A 266 -7.25 1.79 -2.87
N PRO A 267 -6.04 1.56 -3.38
CA PRO A 267 -5.85 0.79 -4.59
C PRO A 267 -6.42 -0.62 -4.41
N GLN A 268 -6.78 -1.27 -5.50
CA GLN A 268 -7.24 -2.65 -5.49
C GLN A 268 -6.34 -3.51 -6.36
N SER A 269 -6.12 -4.73 -5.96
CA SER A 269 -5.41 -5.77 -6.71
C SER A 269 -6.14 -7.09 -6.56
N PHE A 270 -5.79 -8.09 -7.34
CA PHE A 270 -6.36 -9.43 -7.27
C PHE A 270 -5.34 -10.42 -6.71
N GLU A 271 -5.84 -11.42 -5.97
CA GLU A 271 -4.99 -12.48 -5.42
C GLU A 271 -4.59 -13.50 -6.49
N ASP A 272 -5.42 -13.64 -7.51
CA ASP A 272 -5.36 -14.65 -8.56
C ASP A 272 -5.29 -14.03 -9.96
N ALA A 273 -4.77 -14.79 -10.92
CA ALA A 273 -4.65 -14.38 -12.31
C ALA A 273 -6.01 -14.30 -13.06
N ASN A 274 -7.06 -14.93 -12.51
CA ASN A 274 -8.41 -14.93 -13.09
C ASN A 274 -9.24 -13.71 -12.64
N ASN A 275 -8.70 -12.86 -11.77
CA ASN A 275 -9.38 -11.71 -11.18
C ASN A 275 -10.66 -12.06 -10.39
N GLU A 276 -10.68 -13.23 -9.77
CA GLU A 276 -11.85 -13.72 -9.03
C GLU A 276 -11.86 -13.24 -7.57
N VAL A 277 -10.68 -13.06 -6.97
CA VAL A 277 -10.54 -12.69 -5.56
C VAL A 277 -9.75 -11.40 -5.41
N LYS A 278 -10.37 -10.41 -4.78
CA LYS A 278 -9.77 -9.11 -4.47
C LYS A 278 -8.86 -9.20 -3.25
N VAL A 279 -7.73 -8.51 -3.27
CA VAL A 279 -6.81 -8.44 -2.13
C VAL A 279 -7.43 -7.66 -0.97
N MET A 280 -7.98 -6.47 -1.25
CA MET A 280 -8.66 -5.65 -0.25
C MET A 280 -10.16 -5.97 -0.25
N ASP A 281 -10.72 -6.29 0.92
CA ASP A 281 -12.15 -6.52 1.06
C ASP A 281 -12.93 -5.21 0.86
N PRO A 282 -13.74 -5.09 -0.21
CA PRO A 282 -14.48 -3.87 -0.50
C PRO A 282 -15.64 -3.60 0.46
N SER A 283 -15.99 -4.54 1.32
CA SER A 283 -17.06 -4.37 2.28
C SER A 283 -16.75 -3.38 3.39
N TYR A 284 -15.46 -3.06 3.61
CA TYR A 284 -15.04 -2.20 4.72
C TYR A 284 -14.78 -0.76 4.32
N ALA A 285 -15.15 0.16 5.21
CA ALA A 285 -14.67 1.52 5.24
C ALA A 285 -14.12 1.85 6.63
N TRP A 286 -12.93 2.43 6.65
CA TRP A 286 -12.24 2.86 7.86
C TRP A 286 -12.33 4.37 7.99
N ILE A 287 -12.79 4.86 9.13
CA ILE A 287 -12.90 6.28 9.45
C ILE A 287 -11.84 6.58 10.50
N ILE A 288 -10.79 7.30 10.11
CA ILE A 288 -9.60 7.53 10.93
C ILE A 288 -9.44 9.03 11.17
N PRO A 289 -9.42 9.51 12.44
CA PRO A 289 -9.22 10.92 12.72
C PRO A 289 -7.80 11.36 12.36
N THR A 290 -7.69 12.49 11.66
CA THR A 290 -6.42 13.13 11.32
C THR A 290 -5.71 13.64 12.59
N GLY A 291 -4.39 13.47 12.64
CA GLY A 291 -3.58 13.85 13.81
C GLY A 291 -3.54 12.79 14.92
N ALA A 292 -4.30 11.70 14.79
CA ALA A 292 -4.12 10.51 15.60
C ALA A 292 -2.87 9.72 15.15
N GLU A 293 -2.39 8.85 16.04
CA GLU A 293 -1.33 7.91 15.68
C GLU A 293 -1.79 7.01 14.54
N LYS A 294 -0.98 6.88 13.49
CA LYS A 294 -1.32 6.07 12.32
C LYS A 294 -1.48 4.60 12.70
N PRO A 295 -2.58 3.94 12.28
CA PRO A 295 -2.90 2.60 12.74
C PRO A 295 -1.94 1.53 12.19
N VAL A 296 -1.46 1.67 10.97
CA VAL A 296 -0.57 0.71 10.35
C VAL A 296 0.89 1.13 10.55
N LYS A 297 1.74 0.20 10.96
CA LYS A 297 3.18 0.39 11.13
C LYS A 297 3.91 -0.56 10.20
N VAL A 298 4.68 -0.02 9.28
CA VAL A 298 5.48 -0.76 8.31
C VAL A 298 6.95 -0.60 8.67
N ALA A 299 7.64 -1.71 8.84
CA ALA A 299 9.06 -1.73 9.15
C ALA A 299 9.82 -2.46 8.04
N PHE A 300 10.92 -1.87 7.61
CA PHE A 300 11.90 -2.52 6.74
C PHE A 300 13.19 -2.72 7.53
N GLU A 301 13.84 -3.87 7.39
CA GLU A 301 15.08 -4.19 8.10
C GLU A 301 16.21 -4.53 7.12
N GLY A 302 17.35 -3.92 7.33
CA GLY A 302 18.60 -4.22 6.62
C GLY A 302 18.54 -3.87 5.13
N ALA A 303 19.62 -4.24 4.46
CA ALA A 303 19.72 -4.13 3.02
C ALA A 303 19.01 -5.30 2.33
N SER A 304 18.50 -5.07 1.13
CA SER A 304 18.05 -6.12 0.22
C SER A 304 19.26 -6.98 -0.18
N ALA A 305 19.04 -8.23 -0.52
CA ALA A 305 20.07 -9.11 -1.05
C ALA A 305 19.59 -9.77 -2.34
N VAL A 306 20.47 -9.80 -3.32
CA VAL A 306 20.23 -10.45 -4.61
C VAL A 306 21.27 -11.52 -4.84
N ARG A 307 20.86 -12.71 -5.25
CA ARG A 307 21.79 -13.79 -5.61
C ARG A 307 21.33 -14.49 -6.87
N GLU A 308 22.29 -15.05 -7.58
CA GLU A 308 22.04 -15.91 -8.73
C GLU A 308 22.28 -17.38 -8.32
N ILE A 309 21.41 -18.25 -8.77
CA ILE A 309 21.57 -19.70 -8.71
C ILE A 309 21.64 -20.20 -10.13
N GLU A 310 22.68 -20.93 -10.46
CA GLU A 310 22.81 -21.60 -11.74
C GLU A 310 22.10 -22.95 -11.65
N SER A 311 21.10 -23.20 -12.52
CA SER A 311 20.52 -24.51 -12.68
C SER A 311 21.45 -25.38 -13.52
N ASN A 312 21.67 -26.63 -13.10
CA ASN A 312 22.65 -27.50 -13.75
C ASN A 312 22.11 -28.25 -14.98
N ASP A 313 20.77 -28.24 -15.19
CA ASP A 313 20.17 -29.13 -16.18
C ASP A 313 19.91 -28.46 -17.54
N ASP A 314 19.66 -27.14 -17.58
CA ASP A 314 19.25 -26.44 -18.80
C ASP A 314 19.94 -25.07 -19.01
N TRP A 315 20.96 -24.76 -18.25
CA TRP A 315 21.66 -23.47 -18.26
C TRP A 315 20.77 -22.27 -17.90
N SER A 316 19.55 -22.50 -17.40
CA SER A 316 18.71 -21.44 -16.88
C SER A 316 19.33 -20.82 -15.64
N ARG A 317 18.99 -19.56 -15.40
CA ARG A 317 19.52 -18.77 -14.27
C ARG A 317 18.37 -18.25 -13.45
N GLU A 318 18.41 -18.55 -12.18
CA GLU A 318 17.45 -18.08 -11.22
C GLU A 318 18.06 -16.90 -10.45
N ILE A 319 17.44 -15.73 -10.56
CA ILE A 319 17.78 -14.55 -9.77
C ILE A 319 16.84 -14.49 -8.59
N GLN A 320 17.39 -14.69 -7.40
CA GLN A 320 16.63 -14.63 -6.15
C GLN A 320 16.86 -13.30 -5.45
N THR A 321 15.80 -12.69 -5.01
CA THR A 321 15.80 -11.45 -4.24
C THR A 321 15.25 -11.69 -2.84
N TYR A 322 15.76 -10.93 -1.88
CA TYR A 322 15.40 -11.06 -0.48
C TYR A 322 15.28 -9.68 0.16
N LYS A 323 14.19 -9.46 0.90
CA LYS A 323 13.99 -8.29 1.75
C LYS A 323 13.27 -8.68 3.03
N LYS A 324 13.74 -8.18 4.17
CA LYS A 324 13.01 -8.28 5.43
C LYS A 324 12.09 -7.10 5.61
N MET A 325 10.84 -7.40 5.89
CA MET A 325 9.84 -6.39 6.24
C MET A 325 8.82 -6.95 7.22
N GLY A 326 8.10 -6.06 7.87
CA GLY A 326 7.00 -6.42 8.74
C GLY A 326 5.93 -5.35 8.74
N VAL A 327 4.68 -5.78 8.86
CA VAL A 327 3.53 -4.91 9.02
C VAL A 327 2.83 -5.26 10.33
N ALA A 328 2.47 -4.24 11.08
CA ALA A 328 1.72 -4.44 12.32
C ALA A 328 0.68 -3.33 12.49
N VAL A 329 -0.36 -3.61 13.26
CA VAL A 329 -1.46 -2.69 13.49
C VAL A 329 -1.38 -2.13 14.89
N TYR A 330 -1.47 -0.80 14.99
CA TYR A 330 -1.57 -0.10 16.26
C TYR A 330 -3.05 0.06 16.64
N HIS A 331 -3.50 -0.73 17.60
CA HIS A 331 -4.90 -0.85 17.97
C HIS A 331 -5.40 0.21 18.97
N VAL A 332 -4.50 0.93 19.61
CA VAL A 332 -4.83 1.77 20.79
C VAL A 332 -5.28 3.17 20.40
N ASN A 333 -6.18 3.29 19.43
CA ASN A 333 -6.81 4.56 19.09
C ASN A 333 -8.33 4.47 19.20
N PRO A 334 -8.92 5.05 20.27
CA PRO A 334 -10.37 4.98 20.49
C PRO A 334 -11.21 5.79 19.49
N GLY A 335 -10.57 6.58 18.63
CA GLY A 335 -11.25 7.37 17.59
C GLY A 335 -11.39 6.64 16.26
N ILE A 336 -10.76 5.47 16.08
CA ILE A 336 -10.91 4.70 14.85
C ILE A 336 -12.32 4.08 14.82
N CYS A 337 -13.03 4.28 13.70
CA CYS A 337 -14.32 3.69 13.46
C CYS A 337 -14.28 2.83 12.19
N VAL A 338 -15.09 1.77 12.16
CA VAL A 338 -15.17 0.84 11.03
C VAL A 338 -16.64 0.60 10.67
N TYR A 339 -16.94 0.76 9.41
CA TYR A 339 -18.24 0.41 8.83
C TYR A 339 -18.05 -0.77 7.88
N GLN A 340 -18.90 -1.79 8.00
CA GLN A 340 -18.95 -2.93 7.08
C GLN A 340 -20.29 -2.98 6.37
N ASN A 341 -20.24 -2.96 5.04
CA ASN A 341 -21.39 -3.20 4.16
C ASN A 341 -21.28 -4.61 3.56
N SER A 342 -22.02 -5.56 4.10
CA SER A 342 -21.97 -6.97 3.68
C SER A 342 -22.61 -7.23 2.30
N SER A 343 -23.20 -6.22 1.65
CA SER A 343 -23.65 -6.37 0.26
C SER A 343 -22.50 -6.36 -0.74
N LEU A 344 -21.34 -5.80 -0.35
CA LEU A 344 -20.13 -5.84 -1.13
C LEU A 344 -19.34 -7.11 -0.80
N ASN A 345 -18.74 -7.71 -1.81
CA ASN A 345 -18.07 -9.00 -1.66
C ASN A 345 -16.60 -8.92 -2.12
N LYS A 346 -15.75 -9.65 -1.42
CA LYS A 346 -14.35 -9.85 -1.81
C LYS A 346 -14.23 -10.62 -3.12
N ASN A 347 -15.17 -11.53 -3.40
CA ASN A 347 -15.26 -12.22 -4.67
C ASN A 347 -15.71 -11.28 -5.79
N ASN A 348 -15.03 -11.32 -6.91
CA ASN A 348 -15.29 -10.49 -8.08
C ASN A 348 -16.18 -11.17 -9.13
N LEU A 349 -16.80 -12.28 -8.76
CA LEU A 349 -17.71 -12.99 -9.65
C LEU A 349 -19.04 -12.22 -9.77
N PRO A 350 -19.66 -12.19 -10.96
CA PRO A 350 -20.97 -11.60 -11.15
C PRO A 350 -22.00 -12.22 -10.22
N THR A 351 -22.83 -11.40 -9.60
CA THR A 351 -23.89 -11.85 -8.68
C THR A 351 -25.17 -12.29 -9.41
N SER A 352 -25.25 -12.04 -10.72
CA SER A 352 -26.39 -12.46 -11.57
C SER A 352 -26.22 -13.89 -12.04
N THR A 353 -27.35 -14.57 -12.25
CA THR A 353 -27.46 -15.99 -12.64
C THR A 353 -26.96 -16.33 -14.07
N GLY A 354 -26.30 -15.40 -14.74
CA GLY A 354 -25.75 -15.56 -16.08
C GLY A 354 -24.23 -15.81 -16.11
N HIS A 355 -23.71 -16.47 -15.09
CA HIS A 355 -22.29 -16.85 -15.08
C HIS A 355 -22.04 -17.96 -16.10
N TRP A 356 -21.12 -17.74 -17.02
CA TRP A 356 -20.70 -18.76 -17.99
C TRP A 356 -19.74 -19.76 -17.33
N GLU A 357 -20.26 -20.93 -16.99
CA GLU A 357 -19.44 -22.05 -16.41
C GLU A 357 -18.82 -22.95 -17.48
N ASP A 358 -18.74 -22.53 -18.72
CA ASP A 358 -18.31 -23.44 -19.78
C ASP A 358 -16.79 -23.53 -19.86
N THR A 359 -16.27 -24.61 -19.39
CA THR A 359 -14.87 -25.03 -19.57
C THR A 359 -14.56 -25.45 -21.03
N THR A 360 -15.54 -25.49 -21.92
CA THR A 360 -15.39 -25.96 -23.33
C THR A 360 -15.48 -24.84 -24.35
N ASN A 361 -15.96 -23.65 -24.00
CA ASN A 361 -16.15 -22.56 -24.96
C ASN A 361 -15.20 -21.37 -24.69
N SER A 362 -14.41 -21.08 -25.67
CA SER A 362 -13.33 -20.09 -25.64
C SER A 362 -13.77 -18.62 -25.64
N THR A 363 -15.04 -18.31 -25.41
CA THR A 363 -15.55 -16.93 -25.54
C THR A 363 -15.57 -16.12 -24.25
N GLY A 364 -15.56 -16.76 -23.08
CA GLY A 364 -15.36 -16.08 -21.78
C GLY A 364 -16.32 -14.92 -21.42
N TRP A 365 -17.50 -14.87 -22.03
CA TRP A 365 -18.46 -13.80 -21.77
C TRP A 365 -19.46 -14.19 -20.68
N TYR A 366 -19.77 -13.25 -19.81
CA TYR A 366 -20.84 -13.39 -18.84
C TYR A 366 -22.15 -12.83 -19.42
N GLU A 367 -23.19 -13.65 -19.46
CA GLU A 367 -24.54 -13.17 -19.82
C GLU A 367 -25.20 -12.58 -18.56
N LEU A 368 -25.45 -11.27 -18.60
CA LEU A 368 -26.29 -10.61 -17.62
C LEU A 368 -27.74 -11.02 -17.93
N GLY A 369 -28.36 -11.81 -17.05
CA GLY A 369 -29.76 -12.17 -17.17
C GLY A 369 -30.66 -10.92 -17.23
N ASN A 370 -31.65 -10.94 -18.12
CA ASN A 370 -32.68 -9.91 -18.30
C ASN A 370 -33.55 -9.76 -17.06
#